data_d8e6514abd24c8be579c7684d43c7563
#
_entry.id   d8e6514abd24c8be579c7684d43c7563
#
_cell.length_a   1.000
_cell.length_b   1.000
_cell.length_c   1.000
_cell.angle_alpha   90.00
_cell.angle_beta   90.00
_cell.angle_gamma   90.00
#
_symmetry.space_group_name_H-M   'P 1'
#
loop_
_entity.id
_entity.type
_entity.pdbx_description
1 polymer ?
#
loop_
_entity_poly.entity_id
_entity_poly.type
_entity_poly.pdbx_seq_one_letter_code
_entity_poly.pdbx_strand_id
1 'polypeptide(L)'
;MNHDEQRVLDILKEKEMHGYEIAVRLNSDPEKSFEYRIGTLYPMLRSLEKRRFLKSFQIKKDGKNRVYYKRTRKQGGDSDES
;
A
#
# COMPACT_ATOMS: atom_id res chain seq x y z
N MET A 1 -6.45 10.85 -7.64
CA MET A 1 -5.88 10.11 -6.50
C MET A 1 -5.63 11.10 -5.37
N ASN A 2 -6.05 10.77 -4.16
CA ASN A 2 -5.89 11.72 -3.09
C ASN A 2 -4.49 11.61 -2.47
N HIS A 3 -4.20 12.54 -1.57
CA HIS A 3 -2.88 12.65 -1.00
C HIS A 3 -2.45 11.40 -0.22
N ASP A 4 -3.39 10.83 0.52
CA ASP A 4 -3.08 9.66 1.34
C ASP A 4 -2.78 8.45 0.47
N GLU A 5 -3.52 8.30 -0.61
CA GLU A 5 -3.28 7.20 -1.53
C GLU A 5 -1.91 7.34 -2.17
N GLN A 6 -1.53 8.55 -2.51
CA GLN A 6 -0.22 8.79 -3.10
C GLN A 6 0.89 8.42 -2.12
N ARG A 7 0.69 8.72 -0.84
CA ARG A 7 1.68 8.37 0.16
C ARG A 7 1.86 6.87 0.29
N VAL A 8 0.76 6.13 0.22
CA VAL A 8 0.86 4.67 0.24
C VAL A 8 1.69 4.18 -0.94
N LEU A 9 1.43 4.73 -2.11
CA LEU A 9 2.18 4.32 -3.28
C LEU A 9 3.65 4.69 -3.17
N ASP A 10 3.94 5.83 -2.58
CA ASP A 10 5.33 6.25 -2.39
C ASP A 10 6.07 5.32 -1.45
N ILE A 11 5.41 4.90 -0.39
CA ILE A 11 6.01 3.97 0.55
C ILE A 11 6.31 2.64 -0.13
N LEU A 12 5.40 2.16 -0.94
CA LEU A 12 5.56 0.88 -1.59
C LEU A 12 6.51 0.90 -2.77
N LYS A 13 7.01 2.09 -3.12
CA LYS A 13 8.06 2.19 -4.11
C LYS A 13 9.31 1.45 -3.69
N GLU A 14 9.57 1.43 -2.41
CA GLU A 14 10.82 0.85 -1.90
C GLU A 14 10.78 -0.66 -1.87
N LYS A 15 9.67 -1.22 -1.45
CA LYS A 15 9.53 -2.66 -1.37
C LYS A 15 8.10 -3.00 -1.04
N GLU A 16 7.76 -4.27 -1.24
CA GLU A 16 6.44 -4.73 -0.84
C GLU A 16 6.34 -4.81 0.67
N MET A 17 5.15 -4.57 1.20
CA MET A 17 4.91 -4.56 2.63
C MET A 17 3.51 -5.09 2.91
N HIS A 18 3.34 -5.68 4.10
CA HIS A 18 2.00 -6.05 4.52
C HIS A 18 1.33 -4.84 5.16
N GLY A 19 0.01 -4.96 5.37
CA GLY A 19 -0.78 -3.80 5.79
C GLY A 19 -0.31 -3.15 7.08
N TYR A 20 0.03 -3.96 8.07
CA TYR A 20 0.48 -3.41 9.33
C TYR A 20 1.76 -2.58 9.14
N GLU A 21 2.66 -3.09 8.33
CA GLU A 21 3.90 -2.38 8.06
C GLU A 21 3.66 -1.06 7.37
N ILE A 22 2.71 -1.05 6.44
CA ILE A 22 2.34 0.19 5.76
C ILE A 22 1.79 1.19 6.77
N ALA A 23 0.93 0.72 7.69
CA ALA A 23 0.36 1.60 8.69
C ALA A 23 1.44 2.21 9.57
N VAL A 24 2.41 1.40 9.96
CA VAL A 24 3.51 1.90 10.79
C VAL A 24 4.28 2.98 10.06
N ARG A 25 4.55 2.77 8.78
CA ARG A 25 5.29 3.76 8.01
C ARG A 25 4.51 5.06 7.85
N LEU A 26 3.20 4.95 7.62
CA LEU A 26 2.39 6.15 7.49
C LEU A 26 2.34 6.94 8.78
N ASN A 27 2.26 6.24 9.90
CA ASN A 27 2.17 6.91 11.20
C ASN A 27 3.51 7.45 11.67
N SER A 28 4.59 7.06 11.03
CA SER A 28 5.91 7.53 11.41
C SER A 28 6.28 8.84 10.74
N ASP A 29 5.47 9.33 9.84
CA ASP A 29 5.79 10.54 9.11
C ASP A 29 5.58 11.74 10.03
N PRO A 30 6.65 12.48 10.34
CA PRO A 30 6.53 13.60 11.28
C PRO A 30 5.68 14.75 10.75
N GLU A 31 5.42 14.79 9.47
CA GLU A 31 4.59 15.84 8.91
C GLU A 31 3.12 15.53 8.98
N LYS A 32 2.78 14.33 9.41
CA LYS A 32 1.39 13.93 9.51
C LYS A 32 0.95 13.88 10.94
N SER A 33 -0.17 14.47 11.21
CA SER A 33 -0.67 14.52 12.56
C SER A 33 -1.82 13.55 12.81
N PHE A 34 -2.21 12.78 11.81
CA PHE A 34 -3.30 11.84 12.03
C PHE A 34 -2.75 10.43 12.07
N GLU A 35 -3.53 9.56 12.66
CA GLU A 35 -3.16 8.17 12.80
C GLU A 35 -3.93 7.32 11.81
N TYR A 36 -3.25 6.38 11.22
CA TYR A 36 -3.90 5.41 10.38
C TYR A 36 -4.18 4.16 11.18
N ARG A 37 -5.43 3.77 11.17
CA ARG A 37 -5.81 2.52 11.78
C ARG A 37 -6.03 1.50 10.69
N ILE A 38 -5.93 0.24 11.09
CA ILE A 38 -6.12 -0.85 10.14
C ILE A 38 -7.48 -0.72 9.46
N GLY A 39 -8.51 -0.34 10.21
CA GLY A 39 -9.84 -0.20 9.65
C GLY A 39 -9.95 0.90 8.61
N THR A 40 -9.07 1.90 8.67
CA THR A 40 -9.07 2.97 7.70
C THR A 40 -8.18 2.62 6.51
N LEU A 41 -7.08 1.97 6.80
CA LEU A 41 -6.09 1.69 5.77
C LEU A 41 -6.55 0.63 4.77
N TYR A 42 -7.15 -0.45 5.26
CA TYR A 42 -7.49 -1.55 4.37
C TYR A 42 -8.49 -1.18 3.28
N PRO A 43 -9.53 -0.39 3.56
CA PRO A 43 -10.40 0.04 2.46
C PRO A 43 -9.65 0.82 1.39
N MET A 44 -8.66 1.61 1.81
CA MET A 44 -7.87 2.37 0.87
C MET A 44 -6.99 1.45 0.03
N LEU A 45 -6.36 0.47 0.67
CA LEU A 45 -5.53 -0.49 -0.05
C LEU A 45 -6.36 -1.29 -1.04
N ARG A 46 -7.55 -1.69 -0.64
CA ARG A 46 -8.44 -2.44 -1.50
C ARG A 46 -8.87 -1.60 -2.70
N SER A 47 -9.15 -0.34 -2.48
CA SER A 47 -9.50 0.56 -3.56
C SER A 47 -8.36 0.70 -4.56
N LEU A 48 -7.15 0.87 -4.04
CA LEU A 48 -6.00 1.00 -4.91
C LEU A 48 -5.75 -0.29 -5.71
N GLU A 49 -5.96 -1.42 -5.07
CA GLU A 49 -5.81 -2.69 -5.76
C GLU A 49 -6.85 -2.84 -6.86
N LYS A 50 -8.08 -2.46 -6.57
CA LYS A 50 -9.14 -2.55 -7.53
C LYS A 50 -8.88 -1.67 -8.74
N ARG A 51 -8.29 -0.52 -8.52
CA ARG A 51 -7.93 0.38 -9.60
C ARG A 51 -6.58 0.03 -10.24
N ARG A 52 -5.99 -1.07 -9.79
CA ARG A 52 -4.78 -1.65 -10.36
C ARG A 52 -3.51 -0.84 -10.11
N PHE A 53 -3.52 -0.04 -9.08
CA PHE A 53 -2.28 0.62 -8.64
C PHE A 53 -1.46 -0.30 -7.74
N LEU A 54 -2.13 -1.23 -7.08
CA LEU A 54 -1.48 -2.17 -6.19
C LEU A 54 -1.85 -3.59 -6.56
N LYS A 55 -0.99 -4.50 -6.14
CA LYS A 55 -1.21 -5.92 -6.30
C LYS A 55 -0.98 -6.56 -4.95
N SER A 56 -1.83 -7.48 -4.55
CA SER A 56 -1.67 -8.15 -3.28
C SER A 56 -1.32 -9.61 -3.49
N PHE A 57 -0.63 -10.19 -2.54
CA PHE A 57 -0.27 -11.59 -2.59
C PHE A 57 0.01 -12.06 -1.17
N GLN A 58 -0.13 -13.34 -0.94
CA GLN A 58 0.08 -13.91 0.37
C GLN A 58 1.47 -14.48 0.50
N ILE A 59 2.09 -14.21 1.63
CA ILE A 59 3.38 -14.80 1.97
C ILE A 59 3.20 -15.53 3.27
N LYS A 60 3.64 -16.78 3.31
CA LYS A 60 3.63 -17.55 4.53
C LYS A 60 5.00 -17.43 5.17
N LYS A 61 5.03 -16.93 6.38
CA LYS A 61 6.29 -16.69 7.06
C LYS A 61 6.13 -17.02 8.52
N ASP A 62 7.03 -17.87 9.02
CA ASP A 62 6.98 -18.29 10.42
C ASP A 62 5.64 -18.88 10.78
N GLY A 63 5.05 -19.64 9.87
CA GLY A 63 3.78 -20.28 10.11
C GLY A 63 2.57 -19.38 10.00
N LYS A 64 2.76 -18.14 9.62
CA LYS A 64 1.66 -17.20 9.47
C LYS A 64 1.53 -16.71 8.05
N ASN A 65 0.29 -16.59 7.60
CA ASN A 65 0.02 -16.02 6.29
C ASN A 65 -0.21 -14.53 6.45
N ARG A 66 0.48 -13.75 5.64
CA ARG A 66 0.29 -12.31 5.62
C ARG A 66 0.06 -11.85 4.20
N VAL A 67 -0.82 -10.87 4.06
CA VAL A 67 -1.10 -10.29 2.75
C VAL A 67 -0.16 -9.12 2.54
N TYR A 68 0.65 -9.21 1.51
CA TYR A 68 1.59 -8.16 1.14
C TYR A 68 1.05 -7.39 -0.05
N TYR A 69 1.45 -6.14 -0.14
CA TYR A 69 1.05 -5.27 -1.23
C TYR A 69 2.28 -4.73 -1.92
N LYS A 70 2.19 -4.60 -3.23
CA LYS A 70 3.27 -3.97 -3.97
C LYS A 70 2.69 -3.13 -5.08
N ARG A 71 3.45 -2.14 -5.52
CA ARG A 71 3.02 -1.29 -6.62
C ARG A 71 3.05 -2.06 -7.91
N THR A 72 2.12 -1.73 -8.78
CA THR A 72 2.14 -2.25 -10.14
C THR A 72 2.83 -1.24 -11.02
N ARG A 73 3.05 -1.62 -12.25
CA ARG A 73 3.61 -0.69 -13.20
C ARG A 73 2.60 0.25 -13.76
N LYS A 74 1.37 0.03 -13.41
CA LYS A 74 0.31 0.77 -14.04
C LYS A 74 0.22 2.20 -13.64
N GLN A 75 0.82 2.64 -12.60
CA GLN A 75 0.61 3.94 -12.15
C GLN A 75 1.10 4.99 -13.11
N GLY A 76 0.56 6.15 -13.07
CA GLY A 76 0.96 7.20 -13.94
C GLY A 76 0.51 7.00 -15.34
N GLY A 77 -0.26 6.08 -15.57
CA GLY A 77 -0.76 5.84 -16.87
C GLY A 77 0.21 5.41 -17.85
N ASP A 78 1.08 4.99 -17.69
CA ASP A 78 1.91 4.59 -18.68
C ASP A 78 1.75 3.32 -19.16
N SER A 79 1.38 3.11 -19.68
CA SER A 79 1.22 2.24 -19.96
C SER A 79 1.82 1.35 -20.33
N ASP A 80 2.00 1.17 -20.37
CA ASP A 80 2.39 0.39 -20.60
C ASP A 80 2.68 -0.29 -20.82
N GLU A 81 2.53 -0.54 -21.02
CA GLU A 81 2.74 -1.27 -21.12
C GLU A 81 2.88 -1.80 -21.29
N SER A 82 2.63 -1.92 -21.43
CA SER A 82 2.66 -2.55 -21.56
C SER A 82 2.69 -2.94 -21.65
#